data_1f530a0310c1f872fb67c5b79b679ac0
#
_entry.id   1f530a0310c1f872fb67c5b79b679ac0
#
_cell.length_a   1.000
_cell.length_b   1.000
_cell.length_c   1.000
_cell.angle_alpha   90.00
_cell.angle_beta   90.00
_cell.angle_gamma   90.00
#
_symmetry.space_group_name_H-M   'P 1'
#
loop_
_entity.id
_entity.type
_entity.pdbx_description
1 polymer ?
#
loop_
_entity_poly.entity_id
_entity_poly.type
_entity_poly.pdbx_seq_one_letter_code
_entity_poly.pdbx_strand_id
1 'polypeptide(L)'
;ATVLTATAGDAACDLHVALLRIEESGAAEYNGYSGPRWRSRYHDDDEEDGDDESDDEFRVAEVFDRSLTLSDWRRPDGGVATLGALPFSEGEVCPPDALADMEPDEQHFHEATGNEGASFERSYQRAALVLWPHAQRLRLIARAGFAASMPALDGMVRAWIDSGAEPGHAAWHEALALAAEMLACWPVQAARRDHDGPGAESVMLSQLVRLQDREHIESMLTKVVAAGAYSGGGYAAGDNAALMQALKLLPASRVGALLLSVVQGNADLHIGGCADLLARAAAVSAWRGQLPGAARALLDAMPGDPARPKSPADAWRRERADAGVIHDTLRALAPAGQAGLSALADQAVTHWLAWPKTYGMDAVIVPALRRLAERPALLNRPACLRLRAAALDHLRARSSLDLAPPADWRREACMSCRCEHCLALGRFLQSADQEVWRFKAREADRRHVEDQVRQGRCDVDCSTERKGSPHVLVCTKNQASYERRVAQRRADLDDLTRLKA
;
A
#
# COMPACT_ATOMS: atom_id res chain seq x y z
N ALA A 1 22.31 1.38 -42.86
CA ALA A 1 20.92 1.06 -42.50
C ALA A 1 20.29 0.08 -43.50
N THR A 2 20.15 0.41 -44.77
CA THR A 2 19.41 -0.40 -45.75
C THR A 2 19.95 -1.84 -45.88
N VAL A 3 21.28 -2.05 -45.92
CA VAL A 3 21.90 -3.38 -45.99
C VAL A 3 21.63 -4.18 -44.73
N LEU A 4 21.84 -3.59 -43.56
CA LEU A 4 21.60 -4.23 -42.28
C LEU A 4 20.11 -4.63 -42.10
N THR A 5 19.18 -3.78 -42.53
CA THR A 5 17.75 -4.05 -42.48
C THR A 5 17.38 -5.20 -43.42
N ALA A 6 17.94 -5.24 -44.64
CA ALA A 6 17.72 -6.35 -45.57
C ALA A 6 18.27 -7.68 -45.02
N THR A 7 19.53 -7.63 -44.51
CA THR A 7 20.14 -8.85 -43.91
C THR A 7 19.38 -9.34 -42.68
N ALA A 8 18.89 -8.44 -41.82
CA ALA A 8 18.04 -8.82 -40.68
C ALA A 8 16.73 -9.44 -41.12
N GLY A 9 16.07 -8.88 -42.16
CA GLY A 9 14.85 -9.43 -42.75
C GLY A 9 15.08 -10.82 -43.32
N ASP A 10 16.15 -11.06 -44.06
CA ASP A 10 16.52 -12.35 -44.60
C ASP A 10 16.79 -13.40 -43.50
N ALA A 11 17.33 -12.94 -42.36
CA ALA A 11 17.55 -13.77 -41.17
C ALA A 11 16.31 -13.93 -40.27
N ALA A 12 15.15 -13.43 -40.68
CA ALA A 12 13.92 -13.37 -39.87
C ALA A 12 14.14 -12.71 -38.48
N CYS A 13 14.88 -11.60 -38.47
CA CYS A 13 15.21 -10.81 -37.29
C CYS A 13 14.67 -9.40 -37.39
N ASP A 14 14.25 -8.85 -36.26
CA ASP A 14 13.97 -7.43 -36.07
C ASP A 14 15.27 -6.69 -35.76
N LEU A 15 15.43 -5.49 -36.33
CA LEU A 15 16.57 -4.61 -36.12
C LEU A 15 16.10 -3.27 -35.56
N HIS A 16 16.73 -2.81 -34.48
CA HIS A 16 16.46 -1.51 -33.86
C HIS A 16 17.75 -0.81 -33.45
N VAL A 17 17.66 0.49 -33.22
CA VAL A 17 18.68 1.26 -32.52
C VAL A 17 18.07 1.69 -31.19
N ALA A 18 18.80 1.56 -30.11
CA ALA A 18 18.35 1.98 -28.78
C ALA A 18 19.44 2.74 -28.05
N LEU A 19 19.06 3.53 -27.07
CA LEU A 19 19.99 4.08 -26.09
C LEU A 19 20.27 3.01 -25.02
N LEU A 20 21.51 2.60 -24.94
CA LEU A 20 22.02 1.80 -23.86
C LEU A 20 22.40 2.71 -22.69
N ARG A 21 21.79 2.49 -21.53
CA ARG A 21 22.17 3.10 -20.27
C ARG A 21 22.74 2.03 -19.35
N ILE A 22 23.90 2.31 -18.79
CA ILE A 22 24.51 1.48 -17.74
C ILE A 22 24.60 2.36 -16.49
N GLU A 23 24.12 1.85 -15.38
CA GLU A 23 24.21 2.50 -14.08
C GLU A 23 24.99 1.59 -13.15
N GLU A 24 25.97 2.13 -12.44
CA GLU A 24 26.79 1.42 -11.47
C GLU A 24 26.81 2.19 -10.16
N SER A 25 26.77 1.45 -9.07
CA SER A 25 26.95 1.99 -7.72
C SER A 25 27.81 1.05 -6.87
N GLY A 26 28.48 1.62 -5.87
CA GLY A 26 29.36 0.80 -5.03
C GLY A 26 30.11 1.61 -3.99
N ALA A 27 31.15 0.99 -3.41
CA ALA A 27 32.00 1.62 -2.45
C ALA A 27 33.09 2.46 -3.14
N ALA A 28 33.37 3.61 -2.56
CA ALA A 28 34.48 4.48 -2.90
C ALA A 28 35.52 4.52 -1.78
N GLU A 29 36.76 4.81 -2.12
CA GLU A 29 37.82 5.05 -1.13
C GLU A 29 38.60 6.32 -1.49
N TYR A 30 39.15 6.98 -0.48
CA TYR A 30 39.93 8.21 -0.66
C TYR A 30 41.26 7.94 -1.38
N ASN A 31 41.58 8.78 -2.33
CA ASN A 31 42.80 8.72 -3.17
C ASN A 31 44.01 9.36 -2.50
N GLY A 32 44.17 9.25 -1.21
CA GLY A 32 45.32 9.82 -0.51
C GLY A 32 45.44 9.38 0.94
N TYR A 33 46.67 9.35 1.42
CA TYR A 33 47.04 9.05 2.79
C TYR A 33 46.32 10.02 3.74
N SER A 34 45.21 9.58 4.30
CA SER A 34 44.51 10.36 5.33
C SER A 34 45.15 10.13 6.69
N GLY A 35 46.21 10.87 6.99
CA GLY A 35 46.49 11.20 8.37
C GLY A 35 45.36 12.08 8.91
N PRO A 36 45.00 12.01 10.21
CA PRO A 36 43.92 12.78 10.77
C PRO A 36 44.25 14.27 10.69
N ARG A 37 43.66 14.98 9.74
CA ARG A 37 43.67 16.45 9.74
C ARG A 37 42.68 16.93 10.79
N TRP A 38 43.20 17.21 12.00
CA TRP A 38 42.56 18.08 12.96
C TRP A 38 42.50 19.48 12.34
N ARG A 39 41.42 19.87 11.66
CA ARG A 39 41.14 21.27 11.32
C ARG A 39 40.84 22.00 12.63
N SER A 40 41.82 22.80 13.05
CA SER A 40 41.67 23.84 14.06
C SER A 40 40.53 24.78 13.66
N ARG A 41 39.45 24.80 14.45
CA ARG A 41 38.41 25.82 14.36
C ARG A 41 39.02 27.14 14.82
N TYR A 42 39.44 27.97 13.91
CA TYR A 42 39.57 29.42 14.02
C TYR A 42 40.21 29.93 12.71
N HIS A 43 39.42 30.42 11.79
CA HIS A 43 39.61 31.71 11.13
C HIS A 43 38.35 32.11 10.33
N ASP A 44 38.11 33.40 10.46
CA ASP A 44 37.01 34.20 9.95
C ASP A 44 37.03 34.33 8.41
N ASP A 45 35.81 34.47 7.89
CA ASP A 45 35.31 35.36 6.85
C ASP A 45 35.85 35.31 5.40
N ASP A 46 34.84 35.17 4.53
CA ASP A 46 34.75 35.67 3.15
C ASP A 46 35.71 35.06 2.11
N GLU A 47 35.16 34.03 1.41
CA GLU A 47 35.31 33.96 -0.08
C GLU A 47 34.29 32.96 -0.61
N GLU A 48 33.41 33.45 -1.48
CA GLU A 48 32.56 32.65 -2.37
C GLU A 48 33.50 31.89 -3.32
N ASP A 49 33.75 30.61 -3.04
CA ASP A 49 34.42 29.73 -4.00
C ASP A 49 33.44 28.65 -4.44
N GLY A 50 33.28 28.58 -5.76
CA GLY A 50 32.42 27.65 -6.44
C GLY A 50 32.75 26.21 -6.11
N ASP A 51 31.69 25.40 -6.02
CA ASP A 51 31.70 23.95 -5.93
C ASP A 51 32.32 23.32 -7.21
N ASP A 52 33.63 23.36 -7.31
CA ASP A 52 34.44 22.45 -8.12
C ASP A 52 35.06 21.46 -7.13
N GLU A 53 34.22 20.57 -6.53
CA GLU A 53 34.72 19.40 -5.79
C GLU A 53 35.44 18.48 -6.78
N SER A 54 36.75 18.43 -6.64
CA SER A 54 37.63 17.68 -7.53
C SER A 54 37.36 16.16 -7.41
N ASP A 55 36.90 15.52 -8.49
CA ASP A 55 36.81 14.08 -8.72
C ASP A 55 38.11 13.31 -8.40
N ASP A 56 39.22 14.01 -8.18
CA ASP A 56 40.55 13.46 -7.87
C ASP A 56 40.70 12.95 -6.43
N GLU A 57 39.75 13.21 -5.53
CA GLU A 57 39.83 12.84 -4.09
C GLU A 57 39.38 11.41 -3.80
N PHE A 58 38.63 10.78 -4.70
CA PHE A 58 38.05 9.47 -4.53
C PHE A 58 38.41 8.52 -5.70
N ARG A 59 38.43 7.22 -5.39
CA ARG A 59 38.45 6.17 -6.40
C ARG A 59 37.40 5.10 -6.11
N VAL A 60 36.98 4.41 -7.16
CA VAL A 60 36.10 3.26 -7.05
C VAL A 60 36.85 2.12 -6.36
N ALA A 61 36.30 1.62 -5.26
CA ALA A 61 36.84 0.47 -4.54
C ALA A 61 36.18 -0.83 -4.96
N GLU A 62 34.83 -0.87 -4.95
CA GLU A 62 34.07 -2.08 -5.29
C GLU A 62 32.71 -1.66 -5.91
N VAL A 63 32.31 -2.33 -6.99
CA VAL A 63 30.99 -2.19 -7.61
C VAL A 63 30.04 -3.18 -6.96
N PHE A 64 28.94 -2.71 -6.36
CA PHE A 64 27.93 -3.54 -5.72
C PHE A 64 26.77 -3.85 -6.65
N ASP A 65 26.36 -2.87 -7.44
CA ASP A 65 25.25 -3.01 -8.36
C ASP A 65 25.62 -2.45 -9.73
N ARG A 66 25.20 -3.16 -10.77
CA ARG A 66 25.37 -2.75 -12.17
C ARG A 66 24.13 -3.14 -12.94
N SER A 67 23.43 -2.15 -13.47
CA SER A 67 22.24 -2.35 -14.27
C SER A 67 22.45 -1.90 -15.71
N LEU A 68 21.92 -2.67 -16.65
CA LEU A 68 21.95 -2.37 -18.09
C LEU A 68 20.53 -2.27 -18.60
N THR A 69 20.21 -1.16 -19.24
CA THR A 69 18.87 -0.86 -19.76
C THR A 69 18.92 -0.29 -21.15
N LEU A 70 18.07 -0.79 -22.05
CA LEU A 70 17.83 -0.23 -23.38
C LEU A 70 16.57 0.62 -23.38
N SER A 71 16.65 1.83 -23.92
CA SER A 71 15.53 2.78 -24.03
C SER A 71 15.59 3.54 -25.36
N ASP A 72 14.67 4.48 -25.56
CA ASP A 72 14.66 5.39 -26.71
C ASP A 72 14.78 4.69 -28.08
N TRP A 73 13.97 3.68 -28.25
CA TRP A 73 13.98 2.79 -29.38
C TRP A 73 13.67 3.49 -30.70
N ARG A 74 14.51 3.23 -31.73
CA ARG A 74 14.32 3.69 -33.09
C ARG A 74 14.35 2.53 -34.05
N ARG A 75 13.45 2.56 -35.04
CA ARG A 75 13.54 1.68 -36.19
C ARG A 75 14.65 2.13 -37.14
N PRO A 76 15.14 1.28 -38.05
CA PRO A 76 16.18 1.64 -39.00
C PRO A 76 15.82 2.82 -39.93
N ASP A 77 14.52 3.07 -40.13
CA ASP A 77 13.97 4.19 -40.89
C ASP A 77 13.95 5.51 -40.08
N GLY A 78 14.40 5.50 -38.83
CA GLY A 78 14.38 6.63 -37.89
C GLY A 78 13.06 6.79 -37.13
N GLY A 79 12.03 5.99 -37.44
CA GLY A 79 10.75 6.02 -36.72
C GLY A 79 10.90 5.55 -35.28
N VAL A 80 10.12 6.16 -34.37
CA VAL A 80 10.07 5.75 -32.95
C VAL A 80 9.42 4.37 -32.85
N ALA A 81 10.00 3.49 -32.03
CA ALA A 81 9.40 2.24 -31.61
C ALA A 81 9.05 2.29 -30.11
N THR A 82 7.87 1.83 -29.73
CA THR A 82 7.34 1.90 -28.37
C THR A 82 7.59 0.59 -27.61
N LEU A 83 8.85 0.28 -27.31
CA LEU A 83 9.22 -0.94 -26.57
C LEU A 83 9.45 -0.70 -25.07
N GLY A 84 9.46 0.57 -24.62
CA GLY A 84 9.76 0.90 -23.23
C GLY A 84 11.21 0.64 -22.83
N ALA A 85 11.49 0.69 -21.54
CA ALA A 85 12.81 0.35 -21.00
C ALA A 85 12.94 -1.17 -20.89
N LEU A 86 13.97 -1.74 -21.52
CA LEU A 86 14.20 -3.18 -21.53
C LEU A 86 15.50 -3.49 -20.78
N PRO A 87 15.44 -4.14 -19.61
CA PRO A 87 16.63 -4.63 -18.93
C PRO A 87 17.24 -5.80 -19.71
N PHE A 88 18.58 -5.85 -19.74
CA PHE A 88 19.31 -6.94 -20.38
C PHE A 88 20.59 -7.27 -19.60
N SER A 89 21.29 -8.35 -19.97
CA SER A 89 22.50 -8.82 -19.32
C SER A 89 23.72 -8.64 -20.22
N GLU A 90 24.90 -8.55 -19.63
CA GLU A 90 26.17 -8.46 -20.36
C GLU A 90 26.38 -9.63 -21.33
N GLY A 91 25.88 -10.82 -20.98
CA GLY A 91 25.97 -11.99 -21.88
C GLY A 91 25.17 -11.86 -23.19
N GLU A 92 24.32 -10.83 -23.31
CA GLU A 92 23.57 -10.51 -24.53
C GLU A 92 24.29 -9.47 -25.41
N VAL A 93 25.49 -8.98 -24.95
CA VAL A 93 26.28 -7.97 -25.67
C VAL A 93 27.26 -8.64 -26.63
N CYS A 94 27.38 -8.08 -27.82
CA CYS A 94 28.33 -8.57 -28.83
C CYS A 94 29.09 -7.42 -29.48
N PRO A 95 30.46 -7.47 -29.49
CA PRO A 95 31.31 -8.49 -28.89
C PRO A 95 31.25 -8.45 -27.34
N PRO A 96 31.62 -9.51 -26.63
CA PRO A 96 31.53 -9.58 -25.17
C PRO A 96 32.29 -8.50 -24.40
N ASP A 97 33.34 -7.95 -25.01
CA ASP A 97 34.20 -6.90 -24.47
C ASP A 97 33.76 -5.47 -24.91
N ALA A 98 32.62 -5.34 -25.60
CA ALA A 98 32.17 -4.03 -26.10
C ALA A 98 31.84 -3.00 -24.99
N LEU A 99 31.67 -3.48 -23.77
CA LEU A 99 31.39 -2.64 -22.59
C LEU A 99 32.60 -2.52 -21.66
N ALA A 100 33.74 -3.08 -22.03
CA ALA A 100 34.99 -2.93 -21.30
C ALA A 100 35.62 -1.55 -21.55
N ASP A 101 36.32 -1.02 -20.58
CA ASP A 101 37.11 0.20 -20.66
C ASP A 101 36.36 1.46 -21.15
N MET A 102 35.04 1.54 -20.89
CA MET A 102 34.26 2.73 -21.17
C MET A 102 34.47 3.78 -20.08
N GLU A 103 34.68 5.03 -20.51
CA GLU A 103 34.62 6.15 -19.57
C GLU A 103 33.17 6.49 -19.25
N PRO A 104 32.82 6.73 -17.95
CA PRO A 104 31.49 7.16 -17.55
C PRO A 104 31.18 8.57 -18.15
N ASP A 105 29.91 8.77 -18.51
CA ASP A 105 29.44 10.10 -18.94
C ASP A 105 29.16 11.00 -17.74
N GLU A 106 28.74 10.39 -16.61
CA GLU A 106 28.52 11.08 -15.33
C GLU A 106 29.05 10.20 -14.20
N GLN A 107 29.72 10.79 -13.22
CA GLN A 107 30.22 10.14 -12.05
C GLN A 107 30.09 11.06 -10.84
N HIS A 108 29.55 10.52 -9.75
CA HIS A 108 29.39 11.24 -8.48
C HIS A 108 29.94 10.40 -7.35
N PHE A 109 30.72 11.04 -6.47
CA PHE A 109 31.17 10.44 -5.23
C PHE A 109 30.44 11.06 -4.05
N HIS A 110 30.11 10.24 -3.08
CA HIS A 110 29.46 10.63 -1.82
C HIS A 110 30.41 10.36 -0.65
N GLU A 111 30.64 11.37 0.17
CA GLU A 111 31.44 11.24 1.38
C GLU A 111 30.81 10.26 2.38
N ALA A 112 31.65 9.66 3.21
CA ALA A 112 31.19 8.82 4.33
C ALA A 112 30.40 9.65 5.35
N THR A 113 29.17 9.25 5.65
CA THR A 113 28.30 9.90 6.62
C THR A 113 27.91 8.93 7.74
N GLY A 114 28.33 9.23 8.97
CA GLY A 114 27.94 8.45 10.15
C GLY A 114 28.35 6.99 10.09
N ASN A 115 27.43 6.07 9.83
CA ASN A 115 27.67 4.64 9.76
C ASN A 115 27.86 4.10 8.32
N GLU A 116 27.76 4.96 7.31
CA GLU A 116 27.89 4.59 5.91
C GLU A 116 29.26 5.03 5.37
N GLY A 117 29.96 4.13 4.70
CA GLY A 117 31.23 4.40 4.02
C GLY A 117 31.04 5.32 2.82
N ALA A 118 32.14 5.82 2.25
CA ALA A 118 32.08 6.57 1.00
C ALA A 118 31.55 5.67 -0.13
N SER A 119 30.73 6.24 -1.00
CA SER A 119 30.09 5.56 -2.12
C SER A 119 30.26 6.32 -3.42
N PHE A 120 29.95 5.66 -4.53
CA PHE A 120 29.90 6.30 -5.84
C PHE A 120 28.68 5.83 -6.61
N GLU A 121 28.27 6.70 -7.54
CA GLU A 121 27.32 6.40 -8.60
C GLU A 121 27.90 6.90 -9.93
N ARG A 122 27.79 6.09 -10.97
CA ARG A 122 28.21 6.49 -12.31
C ARG A 122 27.28 5.95 -13.38
N SER A 123 27.17 6.71 -14.47
CA SER A 123 26.32 6.35 -15.60
C SER A 123 27.06 6.42 -16.93
N TYR A 124 26.63 5.55 -17.83
CA TYR A 124 27.13 5.52 -19.20
C TYR A 124 25.94 5.53 -20.17
N GLN A 125 26.05 6.26 -21.26
CA GLN A 125 25.04 6.33 -22.31
C GLN A 125 25.67 6.06 -23.67
N ARG A 126 25.23 5.03 -24.35
CA ARG A 126 25.76 4.63 -25.66
C ARG A 126 24.63 4.28 -26.63
N ALA A 127 24.82 4.52 -27.90
CA ALA A 127 23.95 4.00 -28.93
C ALA A 127 24.23 2.50 -29.15
N ALA A 128 23.20 1.69 -29.07
CA ALA A 128 23.30 0.24 -29.31
C ALA A 128 22.49 -0.18 -30.54
N LEU A 129 23.08 -1.05 -31.35
CA LEU A 129 22.35 -1.75 -32.41
C LEU A 129 21.79 -3.03 -31.81
N VAL A 130 20.49 -3.19 -31.86
CA VAL A 130 19.79 -4.30 -31.20
C VAL A 130 19.11 -5.18 -32.23
N LEU A 131 19.40 -6.47 -32.18
CA LEU A 131 18.91 -7.48 -33.08
C LEU A 131 18.27 -8.64 -32.31
N TRP A 132 17.08 -9.07 -32.70
CA TRP A 132 16.47 -10.29 -32.15
C TRP A 132 15.66 -11.05 -33.21
N PRO A 133 15.51 -12.39 -33.09
CA PRO A 133 14.62 -13.16 -33.94
C PRO A 133 13.15 -12.72 -33.80
N HIS A 134 12.40 -12.66 -34.89
CA HIS A 134 10.97 -12.33 -34.87
C HIS A 134 10.19 -13.20 -33.87
N ALA A 135 10.56 -14.45 -33.70
CA ALA A 135 9.95 -15.37 -32.76
C ALA A 135 10.10 -14.94 -31.28
N GLN A 136 11.06 -14.08 -30.97
CA GLN A 136 11.31 -13.59 -29.60
C GLN A 136 10.62 -12.26 -29.30
N ARG A 137 9.95 -11.66 -30.29
CA ARG A 137 9.35 -10.32 -30.16
C ARG A 137 8.42 -10.20 -28.95
N LEU A 138 7.48 -11.13 -28.79
CA LEU A 138 6.50 -11.06 -27.70
C LEU A 138 7.15 -11.23 -26.32
N ARG A 139 8.16 -12.11 -26.22
CA ARG A 139 8.95 -12.29 -25.01
C ARG A 139 9.73 -11.03 -24.62
N LEU A 140 10.30 -10.33 -25.59
CA LEU A 140 10.99 -9.06 -25.35
C LEU A 140 10.02 -7.97 -24.87
N ILE A 141 8.85 -7.86 -25.51
CA ILE A 141 7.80 -6.94 -25.06
C ILE A 141 7.39 -7.25 -23.61
N ALA A 142 7.21 -8.52 -23.26
CA ALA A 142 6.87 -8.93 -21.91
C ALA A 142 7.97 -8.57 -20.89
N ARG A 143 9.26 -8.77 -21.23
CA ARG A 143 10.42 -8.40 -20.39
C ARG A 143 10.56 -6.89 -20.18
N ALA A 144 10.06 -6.07 -21.08
CA ALA A 144 10.10 -4.60 -20.96
C ALA A 144 9.22 -4.03 -19.81
N GLY A 145 8.57 -4.91 -19.05
CA GLY A 145 7.75 -4.55 -17.90
C GLY A 145 6.31 -4.19 -18.25
N PHE A 146 5.49 -4.00 -17.21
CA PHE A 146 4.06 -3.80 -17.35
C PHE A 146 3.69 -2.53 -18.14
N ALA A 147 4.41 -1.44 -17.92
CA ALA A 147 4.16 -0.16 -18.58
C ALA A 147 4.32 -0.22 -20.11
N ALA A 148 5.22 -1.08 -20.60
CA ALA A 148 5.47 -1.27 -22.02
C ALA A 148 4.59 -2.37 -22.63
N SER A 149 4.44 -3.49 -21.94
CA SER A 149 3.73 -4.67 -22.46
C SER A 149 2.21 -4.51 -22.44
N MET A 150 1.63 -3.82 -21.46
CA MET A 150 0.19 -3.67 -21.33
C MET A 150 -0.45 -2.87 -22.47
N PRO A 151 0.10 -1.72 -22.92
CA PRO A 151 -0.42 -1.02 -24.10
C PRO A 151 -0.37 -1.88 -25.37
N ALA A 152 0.68 -2.70 -25.53
CA ALA A 152 0.79 -3.62 -26.66
C ALA A 152 -0.32 -4.70 -26.62
N LEU A 153 -0.52 -5.32 -25.45
CA LEU A 153 -1.59 -6.29 -25.24
C LEU A 153 -2.97 -5.67 -25.48
N ASP A 154 -3.24 -4.48 -24.91
CA ASP A 154 -4.51 -3.78 -25.11
C ASP A 154 -4.75 -3.43 -26.59
N GLY A 155 -3.71 -3.04 -27.33
CA GLY A 155 -3.77 -2.81 -28.76
C GLY A 155 -4.17 -4.05 -29.55
N MET A 156 -3.56 -5.21 -29.25
CA MET A 156 -3.89 -6.50 -29.87
C MET A 156 -5.32 -6.95 -29.54
N VAL A 157 -5.74 -6.79 -28.28
CA VAL A 157 -7.10 -7.10 -27.83
C VAL A 157 -8.14 -6.22 -28.54
N ARG A 158 -7.87 -4.93 -28.68
CA ARG A 158 -8.74 -4.00 -29.44
C ARG A 158 -8.83 -4.39 -30.90
N ALA A 159 -7.70 -4.63 -31.56
CA ALA A 159 -7.67 -5.06 -32.97
C ALA A 159 -8.48 -6.34 -33.20
N TRP A 160 -8.41 -7.30 -32.26
CA TRP A 160 -9.27 -8.48 -32.31
C TRP A 160 -10.75 -8.16 -32.16
N ILE A 161 -11.12 -7.33 -31.18
CA ILE A 161 -12.52 -6.93 -30.97
C ILE A 161 -13.07 -6.17 -32.18
N ASP A 162 -12.28 -5.26 -32.75
CA ASP A 162 -12.66 -4.46 -33.92
C ASP A 162 -12.82 -5.34 -35.20
N SER A 163 -12.13 -6.50 -35.25
CA SER A 163 -12.29 -7.49 -36.32
C SER A 163 -13.55 -8.39 -36.18
N GLY A 164 -14.38 -8.14 -35.16
CA GLY A 164 -15.58 -8.92 -34.88
C GLY A 164 -15.43 -9.97 -33.78
N ALA A 165 -14.30 -10.00 -33.08
CA ALA A 165 -13.99 -10.90 -31.96
C ALA A 165 -14.10 -12.40 -32.32
N GLU A 166 -13.74 -12.74 -33.56
CA GLU A 166 -13.78 -14.12 -34.01
C GLU A 166 -12.66 -14.97 -33.37
N PRO A 167 -12.99 -16.13 -32.77
CA PRO A 167 -11.98 -17.07 -32.32
C PRO A 167 -11.08 -17.54 -33.47
N GLY A 168 -9.76 -17.54 -33.24
CA GLY A 168 -8.80 -17.95 -34.29
C GLY A 168 -8.29 -16.80 -35.17
N HIS A 169 -8.74 -15.56 -34.97
CA HIS A 169 -8.16 -14.39 -35.63
C HIS A 169 -6.68 -14.19 -35.20
N ALA A 170 -5.82 -13.74 -36.12
CA ALA A 170 -4.38 -13.58 -35.85
C ALA A 170 -4.09 -12.72 -34.65
N ALA A 171 -4.77 -11.58 -34.49
CA ALA A 171 -4.61 -10.69 -33.35
C ALA A 171 -5.02 -11.34 -32.00
N TRP A 172 -5.99 -12.28 -32.03
CA TRP A 172 -6.35 -13.03 -30.81
C TRP A 172 -5.23 -13.99 -30.39
N HIS A 173 -4.65 -14.73 -31.33
CA HIS A 173 -3.52 -15.62 -31.05
C HIS A 173 -2.30 -14.85 -30.57
N GLU A 174 -2.01 -13.69 -31.16
CA GLU A 174 -0.90 -12.84 -30.79
C GLU A 174 -1.10 -12.26 -29.37
N ALA A 175 -2.34 -11.81 -29.04
CA ALA A 175 -2.69 -11.36 -27.70
C ALA A 175 -2.56 -12.45 -26.64
N LEU A 176 -3.01 -13.68 -26.94
CA LEU A 176 -2.84 -14.83 -26.04
C LEU A 176 -1.37 -15.17 -25.81
N ALA A 177 -0.57 -15.17 -26.88
CA ALA A 177 0.85 -15.45 -26.79
C ALA A 177 1.59 -14.37 -25.96
N LEU A 178 1.27 -13.08 -26.16
CA LEU A 178 1.84 -12.02 -25.33
C LEU A 178 1.40 -12.13 -23.86
N ALA A 179 0.12 -12.43 -23.62
CA ALA A 179 -0.37 -12.65 -22.25
C ALA A 179 0.34 -13.82 -21.55
N ALA A 180 0.61 -14.91 -22.27
CA ALA A 180 1.39 -16.05 -21.77
C ALA A 180 2.82 -15.66 -21.38
N GLU A 181 3.52 -14.91 -22.24
CA GLU A 181 4.88 -14.42 -21.96
C GLU A 181 4.90 -13.44 -20.77
N MET A 182 3.91 -12.54 -20.66
CA MET A 182 3.79 -11.63 -19.51
C MET A 182 3.59 -12.40 -18.20
N LEU A 183 2.76 -13.45 -18.20
CA LEU A 183 2.55 -14.30 -17.02
C LEU A 183 3.80 -15.12 -16.67
N ALA A 184 4.58 -15.54 -17.64
CA ALA A 184 5.84 -16.26 -17.42
C ALA A 184 6.92 -15.37 -16.76
N CYS A 185 6.87 -14.07 -17.02
CA CYS A 185 7.78 -13.07 -16.44
C CYS A 185 7.25 -12.45 -15.12
N TRP A 186 6.07 -12.90 -14.63
CA TRP A 186 5.48 -12.32 -13.43
C TRP A 186 6.28 -12.63 -12.14
N PRO A 187 6.46 -11.70 -11.18
CA PRO A 187 5.95 -10.32 -11.16
C PRO A 187 6.73 -9.39 -12.12
N VAL A 188 6.01 -8.67 -12.96
CA VAL A 188 6.62 -7.67 -13.84
C VAL A 188 6.86 -6.35 -13.09
N GLN A 189 7.87 -5.59 -13.49
CA GLN A 189 8.04 -4.23 -12.97
C GLN A 189 6.81 -3.41 -13.33
N ALA A 190 6.03 -3.02 -12.32
CA ALA A 190 4.89 -2.15 -12.46
C ALA A 190 5.09 -0.91 -11.59
N ALA A 191 4.60 0.23 -12.04
CA ALA A 191 4.50 1.41 -11.19
C ALA A 191 3.72 1.08 -9.91
N ARG A 192 4.11 1.70 -8.79
CA ARG A 192 3.32 1.57 -7.55
C ARG A 192 1.87 1.95 -7.85
N ARG A 193 0.94 1.17 -7.30
CA ARG A 193 -0.49 1.47 -7.38
C ARG A 193 -0.75 2.86 -6.83
N ASP A 194 -1.46 3.71 -7.58
CA ASP A 194 -2.10 4.89 -7.01
C ASP A 194 -3.10 4.45 -5.94
N HIS A 195 -3.25 5.22 -4.89
CA HIS A 195 -3.96 4.85 -3.65
C HIS A 195 -5.33 4.19 -3.86
N ASP A 196 -6.03 4.52 -4.95
CA ASP A 196 -7.37 4.02 -5.28
C ASP A 196 -7.46 3.38 -6.68
N GLY A 197 -6.35 3.27 -7.42
CA GLY A 197 -6.32 2.72 -8.77
C GLY A 197 -6.31 1.18 -8.80
N PRO A 198 -6.70 0.56 -9.94
CA PRO A 198 -6.55 -0.87 -10.13
C PRO A 198 -5.07 -1.25 -10.17
N GLY A 199 -4.71 -2.37 -9.52
CA GLY A 199 -3.37 -2.93 -9.63
C GLY A 199 -3.08 -3.54 -10.99
N ALA A 200 -1.81 -3.78 -11.29
CA ALA A 200 -1.38 -4.43 -12.52
C ALA A 200 -2.11 -5.78 -12.74
N GLU A 201 -2.33 -6.50 -11.64
CA GLU A 201 -3.05 -7.78 -11.60
C GLU A 201 -4.50 -7.65 -12.08
N SER A 202 -5.20 -6.61 -11.62
CA SER A 202 -6.58 -6.32 -12.04
C SER A 202 -6.67 -5.95 -13.51
N VAL A 203 -5.70 -5.16 -13.99
CA VAL A 203 -5.65 -4.75 -15.41
C VAL A 203 -5.37 -5.95 -16.28
N MET A 204 -4.40 -6.80 -15.90
CA MET A 204 -4.10 -8.05 -16.62
C MET A 204 -5.30 -8.99 -16.65
N LEU A 205 -5.94 -9.25 -15.50
CA LEU A 205 -7.16 -10.07 -15.44
C LEU A 205 -8.27 -9.53 -16.34
N SER A 206 -8.42 -8.20 -16.41
CA SER A 206 -9.42 -7.58 -17.29
C SER A 206 -9.14 -7.87 -18.76
N GLN A 207 -7.91 -7.92 -19.20
CA GLN A 207 -7.55 -8.30 -20.57
C GLN A 207 -7.81 -9.80 -20.82
N LEU A 208 -7.43 -10.67 -19.88
CA LEU A 208 -7.71 -12.11 -19.98
C LEU A 208 -9.22 -12.40 -20.02
N VAL A 209 -10.02 -11.63 -19.27
CA VAL A 209 -11.49 -11.72 -19.32
C VAL A 209 -12.02 -11.30 -20.69
N ARG A 210 -11.50 -10.23 -21.30
CA ARG A 210 -11.88 -9.80 -22.66
C ARG A 210 -11.52 -10.85 -23.70
N LEU A 211 -10.36 -11.50 -23.57
CA LEU A 211 -9.91 -12.60 -24.43
C LEU A 211 -10.66 -13.91 -24.18
N GLN A 212 -11.46 -14.01 -23.10
CA GLN A 212 -12.13 -15.23 -22.63
C GLN A 212 -11.16 -16.40 -22.38
N ASP A 213 -9.93 -16.08 -22.00
CA ASP A 213 -8.84 -17.03 -21.80
C ASP A 213 -8.89 -17.66 -20.41
N ARG A 214 -9.62 -18.76 -20.32
CA ARG A 214 -9.83 -19.47 -19.04
C ARG A 214 -8.56 -20.05 -18.44
N GLU A 215 -7.63 -20.52 -19.27
CA GLU A 215 -6.40 -21.16 -18.84
C GLU A 215 -5.48 -20.13 -18.16
N HIS A 216 -5.25 -19.00 -18.80
CA HIS A 216 -4.42 -17.94 -18.22
C HIS A 216 -5.12 -17.22 -17.06
N ILE A 217 -6.45 -17.11 -17.06
CA ILE A 217 -7.21 -16.64 -15.87
C ILE A 217 -6.94 -17.56 -14.68
N GLU A 218 -7.07 -18.88 -14.82
CA GLU A 218 -6.82 -19.82 -13.73
C GLU A 218 -5.36 -19.79 -13.28
N SER A 219 -4.41 -19.70 -14.21
CA SER A 219 -2.99 -19.54 -13.93
C SER A 219 -2.71 -18.26 -13.16
N MET A 220 -3.26 -17.11 -13.58
CA MET A 220 -3.12 -15.82 -12.90
C MET A 220 -3.68 -15.88 -11.48
N LEU A 221 -4.87 -16.45 -11.30
CA LEU A 221 -5.49 -16.58 -9.97
C LEU A 221 -4.67 -17.46 -9.03
N THR A 222 -4.06 -18.53 -9.53
CA THR A 222 -3.31 -19.48 -8.69
C THR A 222 -1.86 -19.07 -8.46
N LYS A 223 -1.15 -18.65 -9.50
CA LYS A 223 0.29 -18.39 -9.44
C LYS A 223 0.63 -16.97 -9.02
N VAL A 224 -0.28 -16.01 -9.22
CA VAL A 224 -0.07 -14.61 -8.89
C VAL A 224 -0.92 -14.20 -7.70
N VAL A 225 -2.25 -14.22 -7.86
CA VAL A 225 -3.15 -13.68 -6.82
C VAL A 225 -3.11 -14.52 -5.55
N ALA A 226 -3.24 -15.84 -5.66
CA ALA A 226 -3.19 -16.73 -4.49
C ALA A 226 -1.79 -16.86 -3.89
N ALA A 227 -0.74 -16.71 -4.69
CA ALA A 227 0.64 -16.75 -4.20
C ALA A 227 1.11 -15.42 -3.58
N GLY A 228 0.32 -14.35 -3.64
CA GLY A 228 0.71 -13.03 -3.18
C GLY A 228 1.82 -12.38 -4.02
N ALA A 229 2.02 -12.86 -5.25
CA ALA A 229 3.09 -12.40 -6.15
C ALA A 229 2.67 -11.12 -6.90
N TYR A 230 2.44 -10.03 -6.16
CA TYR A 230 2.00 -8.75 -6.70
C TYR A 230 3.18 -7.89 -7.17
N SER A 231 2.97 -7.18 -8.27
CA SER A 231 3.95 -6.28 -8.88
C SER A 231 4.10 -4.94 -8.13
N GLY A 232 3.17 -4.59 -7.25
CA GLY A 232 3.26 -3.37 -6.45
C GLY A 232 2.03 -3.17 -5.56
N GLY A 233 2.22 -2.91 -4.27
CA GLY A 233 1.17 -2.54 -3.33
C GLY A 233 0.32 -3.66 -2.74
N GLY A 234 0.44 -4.91 -3.21
CA GLY A 234 -0.30 -6.05 -2.69
C GLY A 234 -1.78 -6.09 -3.11
N TYR A 235 -2.53 -7.06 -2.61
CA TYR A 235 -3.95 -7.26 -2.88
C TYR A 235 -4.84 -6.20 -2.21
N ALA A 236 -5.86 -5.73 -2.89
CA ALA A 236 -6.81 -4.77 -2.36
C ALA A 236 -8.25 -5.06 -2.81
N ALA A 237 -9.23 -4.51 -2.09
CA ALA A 237 -10.65 -4.67 -2.45
C ALA A 237 -11.01 -4.11 -3.85
N GLY A 238 -10.25 -3.14 -4.36
CA GLY A 238 -10.37 -2.62 -5.72
C GLY A 238 -10.18 -3.68 -6.81
N ASP A 239 -9.40 -4.73 -6.53
CA ASP A 239 -9.12 -5.82 -7.47
C ASP A 239 -10.31 -6.79 -7.62
N ASN A 240 -11.22 -6.81 -6.64
CA ASN A 240 -12.30 -7.78 -6.58
C ASN A 240 -13.29 -7.69 -7.74
N ALA A 241 -13.43 -6.54 -8.37
CA ALA A 241 -14.28 -6.40 -9.55
C ALA A 241 -13.76 -7.26 -10.71
N ALA A 242 -12.46 -7.20 -11.00
CA ALA A 242 -11.81 -7.99 -12.04
C ALA A 242 -11.78 -9.48 -11.66
N LEU A 243 -11.45 -9.81 -10.41
CA LEU A 243 -11.50 -11.19 -9.91
C LEU A 243 -12.89 -11.82 -10.07
N MET A 244 -13.95 -11.12 -9.72
CA MET A 244 -15.31 -11.61 -9.85
C MET A 244 -15.72 -11.85 -11.31
N GLN A 245 -15.24 -11.00 -12.23
CA GLN A 245 -15.48 -11.23 -13.66
C GLN A 245 -14.70 -12.45 -14.18
N ALA A 246 -13.45 -12.59 -13.79
CA ALA A 246 -12.61 -13.71 -14.12
C ALA A 246 -13.21 -15.05 -13.62
N LEU A 247 -13.63 -15.09 -12.35
CA LEU A 247 -14.26 -16.28 -11.73
C LEU A 247 -15.57 -16.70 -12.44
N LYS A 248 -16.34 -15.77 -13.03
CA LYS A 248 -17.56 -16.07 -13.77
C LYS A 248 -17.32 -16.83 -15.08
N LEU A 249 -16.14 -16.70 -15.66
CA LEU A 249 -15.75 -17.44 -16.89
C LEU A 249 -15.32 -18.87 -16.60
N LEU A 250 -14.98 -19.18 -15.34
CA LEU A 250 -14.50 -20.49 -14.94
C LEU A 250 -15.66 -21.43 -14.57
N PRO A 251 -15.45 -22.76 -14.66
CA PRO A 251 -16.44 -23.73 -14.19
C PRO A 251 -16.79 -23.52 -12.72
N ALA A 252 -18.07 -23.52 -12.38
CA ALA A 252 -18.53 -23.28 -11.02
C ALA A 252 -17.86 -24.21 -9.99
N SER A 253 -17.55 -25.46 -10.37
CA SER A 253 -16.85 -26.42 -9.51
C SER A 253 -15.42 -26.00 -9.11
N ARG A 254 -14.78 -25.09 -9.85
CA ARG A 254 -13.42 -24.59 -9.55
C ARG A 254 -13.42 -23.39 -8.63
N VAL A 255 -14.52 -22.62 -8.60
CA VAL A 255 -14.60 -21.34 -7.91
C VAL A 255 -14.30 -21.46 -6.42
N GLY A 256 -14.82 -22.48 -5.74
CA GLY A 256 -14.59 -22.67 -4.30
C GLY A 256 -13.12 -22.88 -3.95
N ALA A 257 -12.42 -23.70 -4.72
CA ALA A 257 -10.99 -23.96 -4.51
C ALA A 257 -10.14 -22.70 -4.79
N LEU A 258 -10.47 -21.95 -5.84
CA LEU A 258 -9.77 -20.71 -6.18
C LEU A 258 -10.00 -19.61 -5.12
N LEU A 259 -11.24 -19.42 -4.66
CA LEU A 259 -11.54 -18.49 -3.57
C LEU A 259 -10.79 -18.88 -2.29
N LEU A 260 -10.74 -20.18 -1.95
CA LEU A 260 -9.97 -20.67 -0.81
C LEU A 260 -8.49 -20.31 -0.94
N SER A 261 -7.88 -20.61 -2.09
CA SER A 261 -6.46 -20.32 -2.33
C SER A 261 -6.15 -18.83 -2.26
N VAL A 262 -6.99 -17.98 -2.87
CA VAL A 262 -6.82 -16.50 -2.82
C VAL A 262 -6.93 -16.00 -1.39
N VAL A 263 -7.91 -16.47 -0.61
CA VAL A 263 -8.07 -16.04 0.79
C VAL A 263 -6.90 -16.53 1.65
N GLN A 264 -6.46 -17.78 1.49
CA GLN A 264 -5.32 -18.31 2.23
C GLN A 264 -4.03 -17.55 1.96
N GLY A 265 -3.79 -17.14 0.72
CA GLY A 265 -2.59 -16.41 0.35
C GLY A 265 -2.58 -14.93 0.75
N ASN A 266 -3.75 -14.33 1.00
CA ASN A 266 -3.85 -12.88 1.19
C ASN A 266 -4.45 -12.42 2.52
N ALA A 267 -5.25 -13.24 3.21
CA ALA A 267 -6.04 -12.76 4.34
C ALA A 267 -5.20 -12.33 5.56
N ASP A 268 -3.97 -12.83 5.72
CA ASP A 268 -3.09 -12.41 6.83
C ASP A 268 -2.66 -10.93 6.71
N LEU A 269 -2.49 -10.44 5.49
CA LEU A 269 -2.09 -9.06 5.22
C LEU A 269 -3.26 -8.15 4.81
N HIS A 270 -4.21 -8.69 4.05
CA HIS A 270 -5.26 -7.95 3.33
C HIS A 270 -6.66 -8.48 3.66
N ILE A 271 -6.99 -8.53 4.94
CA ILE A 271 -8.22 -9.15 5.43
C ILE A 271 -9.48 -8.44 4.91
N GLY A 272 -9.44 -7.12 4.73
CA GLY A 272 -10.55 -6.33 4.20
C GLY A 272 -10.88 -6.69 2.75
N GLY A 273 -9.85 -6.77 1.91
CA GLY A 273 -9.99 -7.20 0.51
C GLY A 273 -10.58 -8.60 0.39
N CYS A 274 -10.12 -9.56 1.21
CA CYS A 274 -10.65 -10.92 1.24
C CYS A 274 -12.10 -10.99 1.74
N ALA A 275 -12.48 -10.19 2.73
CA ALA A 275 -13.85 -10.12 3.24
C ALA A 275 -14.81 -9.59 2.15
N ASP A 276 -14.45 -8.50 1.44
CA ASP A 276 -15.24 -7.96 0.33
C ASP A 276 -15.34 -8.96 -0.83
N LEU A 277 -14.25 -9.67 -1.19
CA LEU A 277 -14.30 -10.72 -2.22
C LEU A 277 -15.34 -11.79 -1.88
N LEU A 278 -15.30 -12.31 -0.66
CA LEU A 278 -16.26 -13.33 -0.22
C LEU A 278 -17.68 -12.79 -0.14
N ALA A 279 -17.87 -11.53 0.27
CA ALA A 279 -19.19 -10.88 0.28
C ALA A 279 -19.78 -10.74 -1.14
N ARG A 280 -18.96 -10.44 -2.13
CA ARG A 280 -19.35 -10.42 -3.56
C ARG A 280 -19.64 -11.83 -4.07
N ALA A 281 -18.81 -12.81 -3.74
CA ALA A 281 -19.01 -14.20 -4.13
C ALA A 281 -20.31 -14.78 -3.54
N ALA A 282 -20.66 -14.45 -2.29
CA ALA A 282 -21.89 -14.85 -1.63
C ALA A 282 -23.16 -14.30 -2.30
N ALA A 283 -23.07 -13.21 -3.03
CA ALA A 283 -24.16 -12.68 -3.84
C ALA A 283 -24.50 -13.56 -5.05
N VAL A 284 -23.53 -14.38 -5.52
CA VAL A 284 -23.71 -15.32 -6.63
C VAL A 284 -24.29 -16.64 -6.08
N SER A 285 -25.56 -16.92 -6.36
CA SER A 285 -26.29 -18.06 -5.77
C SER A 285 -25.63 -19.41 -6.04
N ALA A 286 -25.08 -19.61 -7.24
CA ALA A 286 -24.42 -20.85 -7.66
C ALA A 286 -23.13 -21.16 -6.86
N TRP A 287 -22.51 -20.18 -6.21
CA TRP A 287 -21.24 -20.33 -5.50
C TRP A 287 -21.39 -20.54 -4.00
N ARG A 288 -22.58 -20.24 -3.44
CA ARG A 288 -22.81 -20.23 -1.97
C ARG A 288 -22.41 -21.52 -1.27
N GLY A 289 -22.68 -22.67 -1.88
CA GLY A 289 -22.32 -23.98 -1.31
C GLY A 289 -20.80 -24.24 -1.25
N GLN A 290 -20.00 -23.46 -1.94
CA GLN A 290 -18.56 -23.64 -2.04
C GLN A 290 -17.76 -22.65 -1.16
N LEU A 291 -18.44 -21.70 -0.51
CA LEU A 291 -17.80 -20.66 0.30
C LEU A 291 -17.28 -21.13 1.67
N PRO A 292 -17.80 -22.19 2.32
CA PRO A 292 -17.42 -22.51 3.70
C PRO A 292 -15.91 -22.65 3.93
N GLY A 293 -15.16 -23.23 2.98
CA GLY A 293 -13.72 -23.38 3.09
C GLY A 293 -12.99 -22.04 3.11
N ALA A 294 -13.29 -21.17 2.14
CA ALA A 294 -12.70 -19.83 2.06
C ALA A 294 -13.13 -18.92 3.23
N ALA A 295 -14.40 -19.05 3.67
CA ALA A 295 -14.89 -18.34 4.83
C ALA A 295 -14.19 -18.79 6.13
N ARG A 296 -13.90 -20.08 6.29
CA ARG A 296 -13.09 -20.60 7.39
C ARG A 296 -11.69 -20.00 7.38
N ALA A 297 -11.01 -20.01 6.23
CA ALA A 297 -9.69 -19.44 6.07
C ALA A 297 -9.66 -17.94 6.42
N LEU A 298 -10.69 -17.18 6.02
CA LEU A 298 -10.83 -15.77 6.41
C LEU A 298 -10.92 -15.62 7.95
N LEU A 299 -11.74 -16.44 8.62
CA LEU A 299 -11.87 -16.39 10.08
C LEU A 299 -10.58 -16.80 10.80
N ASP A 300 -9.86 -17.77 10.25
CA ASP A 300 -8.59 -18.22 10.82
C ASP A 300 -7.49 -17.14 10.68
N ALA A 301 -7.59 -16.23 9.72
CA ALA A 301 -6.70 -15.07 9.57
C ALA A 301 -7.09 -13.86 10.41
N MET A 302 -8.28 -13.83 11.05
CA MET A 302 -8.76 -12.68 11.84
C MET A 302 -7.76 -12.29 12.93
N PRO A 303 -7.42 -10.98 13.06
CA PRO A 303 -6.52 -10.50 14.11
C PRO A 303 -7.16 -10.58 15.50
N GLY A 304 -6.34 -10.42 16.56
CA GLY A 304 -6.79 -10.28 17.95
C GLY A 304 -6.34 -11.40 18.88
N ASP A 305 -6.29 -12.64 18.41
CA ASP A 305 -5.87 -13.79 19.24
C ASP A 305 -4.32 -13.86 19.31
N PRO A 306 -3.71 -13.65 20.48
CA PRO A 306 -2.26 -13.72 20.65
C PRO A 306 -1.70 -15.15 20.54
N ALA A 307 -2.53 -16.17 20.67
CA ALA A 307 -2.12 -17.56 20.50
C ALA A 307 -1.88 -17.94 19.03
N ARG A 308 -2.34 -17.12 18.08
CA ARG A 308 -2.09 -17.34 16.65
C ARG A 308 -0.73 -16.76 16.26
N PRO A 309 0.25 -17.60 15.88
CA PRO A 309 1.56 -17.13 15.47
C PRO A 309 1.42 -16.29 14.19
N LYS A 310 1.97 -15.09 14.21
CA LYS A 310 2.05 -14.19 13.05
C LYS A 310 3.50 -13.78 12.86
N SER A 311 3.95 -13.73 11.59
CA SER A 311 5.29 -13.25 11.29
C SER A 311 5.48 -11.81 11.81
N PRO A 312 6.47 -11.53 12.67
CA PRO A 312 6.76 -10.17 13.11
C PRO A 312 7.19 -9.25 11.96
N ALA A 313 7.83 -9.81 10.94
CA ALA A 313 8.38 -9.07 9.80
C ALA A 313 7.30 -8.27 9.03
N ASP A 314 6.06 -8.77 9.01
CA ASP A 314 4.97 -8.15 8.26
C ASP A 314 3.95 -7.41 9.15
N ALA A 315 4.24 -7.22 10.43
CA ALA A 315 3.29 -6.65 11.39
C ALA A 315 2.81 -5.23 10.98
N TRP A 316 3.68 -4.43 10.36
CA TRP A 316 3.39 -3.07 9.88
C TRP A 316 2.58 -3.05 8.57
N ARG A 317 2.57 -4.16 7.80
CA ARG A 317 1.85 -4.31 6.54
C ARG A 317 0.42 -4.79 6.72
N ARG A 318 0.09 -5.36 7.88
CA ARG A 318 -1.23 -5.96 8.12
C ARG A 318 -2.31 -4.91 8.20
N GLU A 319 -3.38 -5.12 7.47
CA GLU A 319 -4.59 -4.33 7.62
C GLU A 319 -5.17 -4.50 9.02
N ARG A 320 -5.67 -3.38 9.56
CA ARG A 320 -6.41 -3.41 10.82
C ARG A 320 -7.84 -3.87 10.55
N ALA A 321 -8.40 -4.63 11.50
CA ALA A 321 -9.81 -4.94 11.47
C ALA A 321 -10.61 -3.64 11.67
N ASP A 322 -11.38 -3.27 10.67
CA ASP A 322 -12.24 -2.10 10.66
C ASP A 322 -13.74 -2.50 10.56
N ALA A 323 -14.61 -1.51 10.48
CA ALA A 323 -16.03 -1.73 10.30
C ALA A 323 -16.38 -2.41 8.97
N GLY A 324 -15.57 -2.21 7.92
CA GLY A 324 -15.73 -2.85 6.63
C GLY A 324 -15.52 -4.35 6.70
N VAL A 325 -14.46 -4.78 7.38
CA VAL A 325 -14.14 -6.20 7.59
C VAL A 325 -15.32 -6.94 8.26
N ILE A 326 -15.88 -6.38 9.34
CA ILE A 326 -17.04 -6.99 10.01
C ILE A 326 -18.27 -7.02 9.09
N HIS A 327 -18.59 -5.88 8.48
CA HIS A 327 -19.73 -5.74 7.57
C HIS A 327 -19.65 -6.76 6.43
N ASP A 328 -18.51 -6.85 5.75
CA ASP A 328 -18.37 -7.71 4.57
C ASP A 328 -18.26 -9.20 4.96
N THR A 329 -17.63 -9.51 6.09
CA THR A 329 -17.64 -10.87 6.62
C THR A 329 -19.05 -11.33 6.93
N LEU A 330 -19.88 -10.52 7.59
CA LEU A 330 -21.28 -10.88 7.85
C LEU A 330 -22.09 -11.01 6.55
N ARG A 331 -21.83 -10.20 5.56
CA ARG A 331 -22.44 -10.36 4.22
C ARG A 331 -22.04 -11.67 3.55
N ALA A 332 -20.77 -12.04 3.66
CA ALA A 332 -20.26 -13.29 3.10
C ALA A 332 -20.91 -14.54 3.77
N LEU A 333 -21.16 -14.43 5.07
CA LEU A 333 -21.70 -15.53 5.90
C LEU A 333 -23.23 -15.55 5.99
N ALA A 334 -23.92 -14.59 5.35
CA ALA A 334 -25.37 -14.43 5.45
C ALA A 334 -26.25 -15.33 4.57
N PRO A 335 -25.79 -16.02 3.49
CA PRO A 335 -26.68 -16.75 2.62
C PRO A 335 -27.60 -17.70 3.36
N ALA A 336 -28.92 -17.59 3.10
CA ALA A 336 -29.93 -18.43 3.74
C ALA A 336 -29.80 -19.91 3.32
N GLY A 337 -30.10 -20.82 4.23
CA GLY A 337 -30.09 -22.25 3.94
C GLY A 337 -28.71 -22.91 3.98
N GLN A 338 -27.65 -22.17 4.35
CA GLN A 338 -26.29 -22.67 4.44
C GLN A 338 -25.86 -22.81 5.92
N ALA A 339 -26.18 -23.94 6.55
CA ALA A 339 -25.89 -24.19 7.97
C ALA A 339 -24.40 -24.00 8.32
N GLY A 340 -23.49 -24.40 7.42
CA GLY A 340 -22.05 -24.20 7.62
C GLY A 340 -21.65 -22.73 7.71
N LEU A 341 -22.22 -21.84 6.88
CA LEU A 341 -21.95 -20.41 6.94
C LEU A 341 -22.54 -19.75 8.18
N SER A 342 -23.72 -20.20 8.62
CA SER A 342 -24.34 -19.70 9.87
C SER A 342 -23.48 -20.03 11.10
N ALA A 343 -22.93 -21.23 11.19
CA ALA A 343 -22.03 -21.62 12.28
C ALA A 343 -20.73 -20.78 12.26
N LEU A 344 -20.20 -20.46 11.08
CA LEU A 344 -19.05 -19.57 10.93
C LEU A 344 -19.37 -18.12 11.33
N ALA A 345 -20.57 -17.63 11.04
CA ALA A 345 -21.01 -16.31 11.49
C ALA A 345 -21.07 -16.22 13.02
N ASP A 346 -21.56 -17.26 13.71
CA ASP A 346 -21.56 -17.32 15.17
C ASP A 346 -20.14 -17.37 15.76
N GLN A 347 -19.22 -18.08 15.11
CA GLN A 347 -17.80 -18.11 15.49
C GLN A 347 -17.14 -16.75 15.30
N ALA A 348 -17.40 -16.07 14.17
CA ALA A 348 -16.90 -14.72 13.90
C ALA A 348 -17.32 -13.74 15.01
N VAL A 349 -18.61 -13.70 15.35
CA VAL A 349 -19.13 -12.83 16.41
C VAL A 349 -18.52 -13.19 17.77
N THR A 350 -18.34 -14.47 18.07
CA THR A 350 -17.66 -14.90 19.31
C THR A 350 -16.23 -14.38 19.36
N HIS A 351 -15.49 -14.50 18.25
CA HIS A 351 -14.13 -13.98 18.14
C HIS A 351 -14.08 -12.47 18.36
N TRP A 352 -14.90 -11.69 17.67
CA TRP A 352 -14.89 -10.22 17.79
C TRP A 352 -15.21 -9.74 19.20
N LEU A 353 -16.17 -10.37 19.87
CA LEU A 353 -16.53 -10.03 21.25
C LEU A 353 -15.45 -10.46 22.26
N ALA A 354 -14.67 -11.50 21.96
CA ALA A 354 -13.56 -11.94 22.81
C ALA A 354 -12.33 -11.00 22.76
N TRP A 355 -12.18 -10.21 21.68
CA TRP A 355 -11.00 -9.36 21.47
C TRP A 355 -11.35 -7.87 21.36
N PRO A 356 -11.86 -7.23 22.45
CA PRO A 356 -12.36 -5.84 22.40
C PRO A 356 -11.27 -4.79 22.14
N LYS A 357 -9.99 -5.10 22.37
CA LYS A 357 -8.88 -4.20 22.01
C LYS A 357 -8.68 -4.09 20.49
N THR A 358 -8.97 -5.15 19.76
CA THR A 358 -8.89 -5.19 18.30
C THR A 358 -10.20 -4.74 17.66
N TYR A 359 -11.33 -5.20 18.23
CA TYR A 359 -12.69 -4.97 17.72
C TYR A 359 -13.46 -4.04 18.68
N GLY A 360 -12.96 -2.82 18.87
CA GLY A 360 -13.58 -1.85 19.75
C GLY A 360 -15.04 -1.56 19.37
N MET A 361 -15.92 -1.52 20.36
CA MET A 361 -17.34 -1.25 20.13
C MET A 361 -17.57 0.03 19.33
N ASP A 362 -16.90 1.12 19.71
CA ASP A 362 -17.10 2.43 19.10
C ASP A 362 -16.40 2.59 17.76
N ALA A 363 -15.20 2.03 17.63
CA ALA A 363 -14.38 2.21 16.43
C ALA A 363 -14.74 1.23 15.31
N VAL A 364 -15.23 0.03 15.65
CA VAL A 364 -15.37 -1.08 14.70
C VAL A 364 -16.81 -1.64 14.68
N ILE A 365 -17.32 -2.10 15.84
CA ILE A 365 -18.58 -2.87 15.87
C ILE A 365 -19.80 -1.99 15.59
N VAL A 366 -19.96 -0.87 16.31
CA VAL A 366 -21.11 0.03 16.11
C VAL A 366 -21.12 0.61 14.69
N PRO A 367 -20.00 1.10 14.11
CA PRO A 367 -19.96 1.51 12.71
C PRO A 367 -20.32 0.41 11.71
N ALA A 368 -19.89 -0.84 11.96
CA ALA A 368 -20.27 -1.98 11.12
C ALA A 368 -21.79 -2.24 11.16
N LEU A 369 -22.37 -2.22 12.35
CA LEU A 369 -23.81 -2.39 12.53
C LEU A 369 -24.63 -1.25 11.91
N ARG A 370 -24.14 -0.01 11.92
CA ARG A 370 -24.78 1.11 11.18
C ARG A 370 -24.89 0.80 9.69
N ARG A 371 -23.82 0.27 9.07
CA ARG A 371 -23.84 -0.13 7.65
C ARG A 371 -24.81 -1.31 7.42
N LEU A 372 -24.92 -2.24 8.38
CA LEU A 372 -25.83 -3.38 8.30
C LEU A 372 -27.28 -2.97 8.50
N ALA A 373 -27.57 -1.89 9.24
CA ALA A 373 -28.94 -1.36 9.42
C ALA A 373 -29.61 -0.98 8.11
N GLU A 374 -28.84 -0.66 7.06
CA GLU A 374 -29.34 -0.44 5.71
C GLU A 374 -29.88 -1.72 5.05
N ARG A 375 -29.67 -2.90 5.67
CA ARG A 375 -30.06 -4.22 5.20
C ARG A 375 -30.75 -5.04 6.31
N PRO A 376 -32.02 -4.75 6.63
CA PRO A 376 -32.74 -5.36 7.76
C PRO A 376 -32.77 -6.89 7.73
N ALA A 377 -32.88 -7.49 6.54
CA ALA A 377 -32.84 -8.95 6.39
C ALA A 377 -31.52 -9.59 6.88
N LEU A 378 -30.41 -8.86 6.79
CA LEU A 378 -29.11 -9.30 7.29
C LEU A 378 -28.96 -9.03 8.78
N LEU A 379 -29.38 -7.84 9.24
CA LEU A 379 -29.32 -7.44 10.63
C LEU A 379 -30.13 -8.39 11.56
N ASN A 380 -31.19 -8.98 11.05
CA ASN A 380 -32.08 -9.91 11.78
C ASN A 380 -31.57 -11.38 11.80
N ARG A 381 -30.38 -11.68 11.30
CA ARG A 381 -29.78 -13.00 11.43
C ARG A 381 -29.28 -13.26 12.85
N PRO A 382 -29.30 -14.52 13.35
CA PRO A 382 -28.95 -14.85 14.74
C PRO A 382 -27.59 -14.27 15.19
N ALA A 383 -26.54 -14.46 14.39
CA ALA A 383 -25.21 -13.91 14.68
C ALA A 383 -25.21 -12.37 14.75
N CYS A 384 -25.88 -11.69 13.81
CA CYS A 384 -26.02 -10.24 13.81
C CYS A 384 -26.86 -9.74 15.00
N LEU A 385 -27.91 -10.46 15.39
CA LEU A 385 -28.72 -10.14 16.58
C LEU A 385 -27.88 -10.19 17.86
N ARG A 386 -27.00 -11.20 18.00
CA ARG A 386 -26.09 -11.30 19.15
C ARG A 386 -25.09 -10.14 19.20
N LEU A 387 -24.49 -9.79 18.05
CA LEU A 387 -23.58 -8.65 17.97
C LEU A 387 -24.29 -7.32 18.24
N ARG A 388 -25.51 -7.16 17.71
CA ARG A 388 -26.40 -6.01 17.94
C ARG A 388 -26.76 -5.88 19.43
N ALA A 389 -27.09 -6.98 20.09
CA ALA A 389 -27.40 -6.96 21.52
C ALA A 389 -26.23 -6.43 22.34
N ALA A 390 -25.01 -6.96 22.10
CA ALA A 390 -23.81 -6.48 22.78
C ALA A 390 -23.54 -4.97 22.54
N ALA A 391 -23.74 -4.50 21.31
CA ALA A 391 -23.58 -3.08 20.99
C ALA A 391 -24.65 -2.21 21.67
N LEU A 392 -25.91 -2.67 21.69
CA LEU A 392 -27.00 -1.95 22.37
C LEU A 392 -26.74 -1.85 23.88
N ASP A 393 -26.24 -2.90 24.51
CA ASP A 393 -25.90 -2.90 25.94
C ASP A 393 -24.74 -1.94 26.23
N HIS A 394 -23.70 -1.93 25.39
CA HIS A 394 -22.60 -0.96 25.49
C HIS A 394 -23.10 0.48 25.39
N LEU A 395 -23.91 0.80 24.38
CA LEU A 395 -24.47 2.15 24.16
C LEU A 395 -25.41 2.59 25.29
N ARG A 396 -26.25 1.68 25.80
CA ARG A 396 -27.13 1.94 26.96
C ARG A 396 -26.32 2.23 28.22
N ALA A 397 -25.33 1.38 28.53
CA ALA A 397 -24.49 1.57 29.69
C ALA A 397 -23.79 2.93 29.68
N ARG A 398 -23.24 3.34 28.52
CA ARG A 398 -22.57 4.65 28.39
C ARG A 398 -23.57 5.81 28.42
N SER A 399 -24.70 5.72 27.76
CA SER A 399 -25.71 6.79 27.71
C SER A 399 -26.44 6.97 29.05
N SER A 400 -26.43 5.99 29.95
CA SER A 400 -27.01 6.09 31.29
C SER A 400 -26.11 6.78 32.32
N LEU A 401 -24.82 6.99 31.99
CA LEU A 401 -23.91 7.71 32.90
C LEU A 401 -24.40 9.13 33.13
N ASP A 402 -24.24 9.63 34.34
CA ASP A 402 -24.61 11.02 34.64
C ASP A 402 -23.74 11.99 33.81
N LEU A 403 -24.38 13.00 33.28
CA LEU A 403 -23.77 14.00 32.42
C LEU A 403 -24.17 15.41 32.88
N ALA A 404 -23.51 15.87 33.94
CA ALA A 404 -23.64 17.23 34.43
C ALA A 404 -22.47 18.10 33.92
N PRO A 405 -22.70 19.39 33.64
CA PRO A 405 -21.63 20.34 33.37
C PRO A 405 -20.74 20.50 34.61
N PRO A 406 -19.47 20.86 34.45
CA PRO A 406 -18.59 21.14 35.58
C PRO A 406 -19.22 22.22 36.48
N ALA A 407 -19.29 21.93 37.78
CA ALA A 407 -19.87 22.86 38.77
C ALA A 407 -18.94 24.05 39.11
N ASP A 408 -17.65 23.91 38.84
CA ASP A 408 -16.61 24.92 39.11
C ASP A 408 -15.52 24.86 38.05
N TRP A 409 -14.44 25.61 38.26
CA TRP A 409 -13.30 25.69 37.37
C TRP A 409 -12.28 24.53 37.54
N ARG A 410 -12.58 23.50 38.31
CA ARG A 410 -11.67 22.33 38.41
C ARG A 410 -11.69 21.57 37.07
N ARG A 411 -10.49 21.19 36.61
CA ARG A 411 -10.31 20.39 35.40
C ARG A 411 -9.38 19.24 35.72
N GLU A 412 -9.57 18.12 35.02
CA GLU A 412 -8.71 16.96 35.19
C GLU A 412 -7.30 17.26 34.70
N ALA A 413 -6.29 16.87 35.50
CA ALA A 413 -4.88 17.04 35.18
C ALA A 413 -4.32 15.71 34.64
N CYS A 414 -4.17 15.61 33.33
CA CYS A 414 -3.68 14.39 32.62
C CYS A 414 -2.26 14.59 32.06
N MET A 415 -1.32 15.12 32.88
CA MET A 415 0.05 15.38 32.43
C MET A 415 0.99 14.23 32.82
N SER A 416 1.88 13.85 31.92
CA SER A 416 2.93 12.85 32.18
C SER A 416 4.19 13.48 32.82
N CYS A 417 4.45 14.77 32.56
CA CYS A 417 5.63 15.49 33.06
C CYS A 417 5.42 16.00 34.47
N ARG A 418 6.50 15.96 35.28
CA ARG A 418 6.52 16.41 36.68
C ARG A 418 7.47 17.59 36.92
N CYS A 419 7.86 18.35 35.92
CA CYS A 419 8.68 19.53 36.08
C CYS A 419 7.91 20.64 36.83
N GLU A 420 8.60 21.65 37.30
CA GLU A 420 8.03 22.78 38.05
C GLU A 420 6.84 23.44 37.31
N HIS A 421 6.97 23.65 36.00
CA HIS A 421 5.95 24.29 35.18
C HIS A 421 4.70 23.39 35.02
N CYS A 422 4.88 22.09 34.88
CA CYS A 422 3.75 21.14 34.82
C CYS A 422 3.07 20.96 36.17
N LEU A 423 3.82 21.05 37.29
CA LEU A 423 3.22 21.08 38.60
C LEU A 423 2.41 22.37 38.85
N ALA A 424 2.87 23.52 38.33
CA ALA A 424 2.12 24.77 38.37
C ALA A 424 0.85 24.69 37.51
N LEU A 425 0.93 24.13 36.30
CA LEU A 425 -0.23 23.85 35.45
C LEU A 425 -1.24 22.91 36.16
N GLY A 426 -0.75 21.87 36.84
CA GLY A 426 -1.58 20.94 37.60
C GLY A 426 -2.35 21.64 38.73
N ARG A 427 -1.68 22.51 39.49
CA ARG A 427 -2.34 23.33 40.52
C ARG A 427 -3.38 24.26 39.93
N PHE A 428 -3.08 24.92 38.81
CA PHE A 428 -4.05 25.71 38.06
C PHE A 428 -5.27 24.87 37.68
N LEU A 429 -5.08 23.72 37.04
CA LEU A 429 -6.19 22.87 36.63
C LEU A 429 -7.09 22.44 37.80
N GLN A 430 -6.52 22.12 38.94
CA GLN A 430 -7.25 21.70 40.14
C GLN A 430 -7.90 22.87 40.94
N SER A 431 -7.57 24.13 40.66
CA SER A 431 -8.21 25.26 41.30
C SER A 431 -9.67 25.40 40.92
N ALA A 432 -10.60 25.53 41.89
CA ALA A 432 -12.02 25.74 41.69
C ALA A 432 -12.40 27.15 41.22
N ASP A 433 -11.57 28.14 41.62
CA ASP A 433 -11.89 29.56 41.49
C ASP A 433 -11.12 30.26 40.36
N GLN A 434 -10.09 29.58 39.82
CA GLN A 434 -9.21 30.17 38.82
C GLN A 434 -9.59 29.71 37.41
N GLU A 435 -10.09 30.65 36.61
CA GLU A 435 -10.44 30.42 35.20
C GLU A 435 -9.24 30.59 34.26
N VAL A 436 -8.40 31.61 34.54
CA VAL A 436 -7.28 32.00 33.67
C VAL A 436 -5.95 31.92 34.42
N TRP A 437 -4.96 31.33 33.80
CA TRP A 437 -3.58 31.31 34.28
C TRP A 437 -2.65 31.96 33.26
N ARG A 438 -1.82 32.88 33.74
CA ARG A 438 -0.88 33.66 32.95
C ARG A 438 0.55 33.20 33.27
N PHE A 439 1.14 32.48 32.34
CA PHE A 439 2.47 31.92 32.50
C PHE A 439 3.50 32.73 31.71
N LYS A 440 4.29 33.57 32.41
CA LYS A 440 5.35 34.38 31.84
C LYS A 440 6.65 33.61 31.87
N ALA A 441 7.13 33.13 30.70
CA ALA A 441 8.33 32.31 30.61
C ALA A 441 9.00 32.42 29.23
N ARG A 442 10.18 31.82 29.09
CA ARG A 442 10.88 31.67 27.80
C ARG A 442 10.03 30.84 26.85
N GLU A 443 10.33 30.96 25.56
CA GLU A 443 9.56 30.27 24.51
C GLU A 443 9.54 28.75 24.71
N ALA A 444 10.71 28.15 24.99
CA ALA A 444 10.81 26.70 25.21
C ALA A 444 9.90 26.21 26.36
N ASP A 445 9.85 26.97 27.49
CA ASP A 445 9.03 26.61 28.65
C ASP A 445 7.53 26.74 28.33
N ARG A 446 7.16 27.82 27.62
CA ARG A 446 5.77 28.03 27.20
C ARG A 446 5.31 26.95 26.24
N ARG A 447 6.16 26.58 25.23
CA ARG A 447 5.89 25.51 24.27
C ARG A 447 5.76 24.17 25.00
N HIS A 448 6.63 23.89 25.96
CA HIS A 448 6.52 22.67 26.78
C HIS A 448 5.17 22.58 27.51
N VAL A 449 4.71 23.65 28.14
CA VAL A 449 3.41 23.69 28.83
C VAL A 449 2.26 23.50 27.84
N GLU A 450 2.29 24.18 26.69
CA GLU A 450 1.30 24.06 25.64
C GLU A 450 1.22 22.63 25.07
N ASP A 451 2.38 21.99 24.86
CA ASP A 451 2.45 20.58 24.40
C ASP A 451 1.88 19.63 25.45
N GLN A 452 2.12 19.87 26.76
CA GLN A 452 1.53 19.06 27.83
C GLN A 452 -0.01 19.23 27.90
N VAL A 453 -0.54 20.44 27.71
CA VAL A 453 -1.98 20.69 27.60
C VAL A 453 -2.58 19.91 26.42
N ARG A 454 -1.91 19.95 25.27
CA ARG A 454 -2.35 19.25 24.05
C ARG A 454 -2.29 17.73 24.18
N GLN A 455 -1.16 17.20 24.67
CA GLN A 455 -0.97 15.75 24.87
C GLN A 455 -1.91 15.19 25.94
N GLY A 456 -2.10 15.91 27.04
CA GLY A 456 -3.02 15.56 28.11
C GLY A 456 -4.49 15.81 27.76
N ARG A 457 -4.78 16.41 26.59
CA ARG A 457 -6.15 16.82 26.19
C ARG A 457 -6.89 17.58 27.29
N CYS A 458 -6.15 18.43 28.01
CA CYS A 458 -6.72 19.20 29.11
C CYS A 458 -7.78 20.18 28.58
N ASP A 459 -8.77 20.48 29.42
CA ASP A 459 -9.83 21.45 29.10
C ASP A 459 -9.32 22.89 29.27
N VAL A 460 -8.38 23.28 28.41
CA VAL A 460 -7.68 24.58 28.44
C VAL A 460 -7.39 25.03 27.01
N ASP A 461 -7.70 26.27 26.73
CA ASP A 461 -7.26 26.97 25.53
C ASP A 461 -6.00 27.78 25.85
N CYS A 462 -4.98 27.65 25.00
CA CYS A 462 -3.72 28.33 25.12
C CYS A 462 -3.57 29.42 24.05
N SER A 463 -3.17 30.63 24.47
CA SER A 463 -2.80 31.70 23.55
C SER A 463 -1.57 32.46 24.07
N THR A 464 -0.68 32.92 23.17
CA THR A 464 0.51 33.66 23.56
C THR A 464 0.31 35.16 23.37
N GLU A 465 0.35 35.92 24.45
CA GLU A 465 0.43 37.39 24.41
C GLU A 465 1.88 37.83 24.16
N ARG A 466 2.10 38.52 23.05
CA ARG A 466 3.41 38.95 22.59
C ARG A 466 3.75 40.39 23.05
N LYS A 467 3.24 40.81 24.23
CA LYS A 467 3.54 42.13 24.82
C LYS A 467 4.63 42.00 25.87
N GLY A 468 5.78 42.63 25.62
CA GLY A 468 6.95 42.57 26.51
C GLY A 468 7.80 41.30 26.35
N SER A 469 8.93 41.24 27.08
CA SER A 469 9.83 40.09 27.11
C SER A 469 10.04 39.61 28.56
N PRO A 470 9.96 38.31 28.85
CA PRO A 470 9.45 37.24 28.03
C PRO A 470 7.93 37.35 27.81
N HIS A 471 7.43 36.73 26.69
CA HIS A 471 6.00 36.67 26.38
C HIS A 471 5.22 35.87 27.43
N VAL A 472 3.89 36.02 27.41
CA VAL A 472 3.00 35.35 28.37
C VAL A 472 2.15 34.34 27.66
N LEU A 473 2.17 33.08 28.10
CA LEU A 473 1.19 32.06 27.72
C LEU A 473 -0.04 32.28 28.62
N VAL A 474 -1.17 32.53 27.98
CA VAL A 474 -2.48 32.65 28.65
C VAL A 474 -3.21 31.34 28.47
N CYS A 475 -3.49 30.64 29.55
CA CYS A 475 -4.23 29.40 29.59
C CYS A 475 -5.61 29.69 30.18
N THR A 476 -6.66 29.51 29.40
CA THR A 476 -8.05 29.73 29.81
C THR A 476 -8.78 28.39 29.87
N LYS A 477 -9.35 28.06 31.00
CA LYS A 477 -10.13 26.81 31.14
C LYS A 477 -11.40 26.85 30.30
N ASN A 478 -11.73 25.73 29.70
CA ASN A 478 -12.93 25.52 28.92
C ASN A 478 -13.71 24.27 29.38
N GLN A 479 -14.68 23.82 28.64
CA GLN A 479 -15.52 22.66 28.95
C GLN A 479 -15.45 21.59 27.83
N ALA A 480 -14.37 21.54 27.08
CA ALA A 480 -14.25 20.71 25.89
C ALA A 480 -14.48 19.21 26.18
N SER A 481 -14.04 18.69 27.34
CA SER A 481 -14.32 17.30 27.72
C SER A 481 -15.79 17.03 27.99
N TYR A 482 -16.50 17.96 28.61
CA TYR A 482 -17.95 17.89 28.81
C TYR A 482 -18.69 17.95 27.47
N GLU A 483 -18.36 18.91 26.62
CA GLU A 483 -18.97 19.06 25.29
C GLU A 483 -18.76 17.81 24.44
N ARG A 484 -17.56 17.22 24.46
CA ARG A 484 -17.30 15.92 23.79
C ARG A 484 -18.20 14.82 24.33
N ARG A 485 -18.43 14.73 25.66
CA ARG A 485 -19.33 13.73 26.27
C ARG A 485 -20.80 13.99 25.90
N VAL A 486 -21.23 15.23 25.82
CA VAL A 486 -22.58 15.59 25.34
C VAL A 486 -22.76 15.17 23.89
N ALA A 487 -21.78 15.49 23.02
CA ALA A 487 -21.82 15.09 21.60
C ALA A 487 -21.82 13.57 21.44
N GLN A 488 -20.97 12.85 22.22
CA GLN A 488 -20.93 11.39 22.23
C GLN A 488 -22.28 10.78 22.66
N ARG A 489 -22.87 11.30 23.75
CA ARG A 489 -24.18 10.80 24.22
C ARG A 489 -25.27 10.99 23.19
N ARG A 490 -25.25 12.11 22.45
CA ARG A 490 -26.19 12.35 21.35
C ARG A 490 -26.01 11.31 20.25
N ALA A 491 -24.77 11.06 19.83
CA ALA A 491 -24.46 10.03 18.85
C ALA A 491 -24.89 8.63 19.32
N ASP A 492 -24.70 8.31 20.61
CA ASP A 492 -25.11 7.02 21.19
C ASP A 492 -26.64 6.83 21.17
N LEU A 493 -27.40 7.89 21.45
CA LEU A 493 -28.87 7.84 21.41
C LEU A 493 -29.39 7.70 19.97
N ASP A 494 -28.75 8.35 19.01
CA ASP A 494 -29.05 8.18 17.60
C ASP A 494 -28.78 6.74 17.13
N ASP A 495 -27.66 6.15 17.56
CA ASP A 495 -27.32 4.77 17.27
C ASP A 495 -28.27 3.77 17.94
N LEU A 496 -28.63 4.01 19.20
CA LEU A 496 -29.63 3.21 19.89
C LEU A 496 -30.97 3.20 19.15
N THR A 497 -31.37 4.33 18.60
CA THR A 497 -32.61 4.45 17.80
C THR A 497 -32.47 3.69 16.49
N ARG A 498 -31.38 3.89 15.77
CA ARG A 498 -31.09 3.25 14.46
C ARG A 498 -30.94 1.74 14.57
N LEU A 499 -30.27 1.25 15.63
CA LEU A 499 -30.06 -0.18 15.82
C LEU A 499 -31.25 -0.91 16.44
N LYS A 500 -32.23 -0.23 17.00
CA LYS A 500 -33.49 -0.82 17.48
C LYS A 500 -34.54 -0.99 16.37
N ALA A 501 -34.50 -0.13 15.36
CA ALA A 501 -35.36 -0.22 14.19
C ALA A 501 -35.05 -1.46 13.35
#